data_7cd3347f9fac4c1e32d8740a083eeb04
#
_entry.id   7cd3347f9fac4c1e32d8740a083eeb04
#
_cell.length_a   1.000
_cell.length_b   1.000
_cell.length_c   1.000
_cell.angle_alpha   90.00
_cell.angle_beta   90.00
_cell.angle_gamma   90.00
#
_symmetry.space_group_name_H-M   'P 1'
#
loop_
_entity.id
_entity.type
_entity.pdbx_description
1 polymer ?
#
loop_
_entity_poly.entity_id
_entity_poly.type
_entity_poly.pdbx_seq_one_letter_code
_entity_poly.pdbx_strand_id
1 'polypeptide(L)'
;ANGIWSTEREFTRGGAPARAFDLAKADKGYWVGREYQGAMTHERKYSEDEIWENFIYFIKQVAPVAEEAGVRIGVHPDDPPVPELGGIPRCIFSSFEGYKRALEIADSPNVGMCLCVGCWLEGGAQMGKDVFETIRYFGERKKLFKVHFRNVDQPLPHFVETFIDDGYMDMYRVMKAMRQVDFDGVLIADHIPLMANHPRLGTAFTLGYMKALVERVNAEAKPA
;
A
#
# COMPACT_ATOMS: atom_id res chain seq x y z
N ALA A 1 5.19 1.93 5.49
CA ALA A 1 6.32 2.68 4.97
C ALA A 1 7.45 2.60 5.95
N ASN A 2 8.54 2.10 5.50
CA ASN A 2 9.75 2.19 6.26
C ASN A 2 10.26 3.62 6.15
N GLY A 3 10.15 4.41 7.21
CA GLY A 3 10.71 5.74 7.26
C GLY A 3 12.20 5.79 6.93
N ILE A 4 12.90 4.66 6.98
CA ILE A 4 14.30 4.52 6.58
C ILE A 4 14.52 4.89 5.10
N TRP A 5 13.54 4.59 4.23
CA TRP A 5 13.66 4.78 2.81
C TRP A 5 12.87 5.97 2.27
N SER A 6 12.25 6.72 3.16
CA SER A 6 11.73 8.03 2.81
C SER A 6 12.92 8.94 2.49
N THR A 7 12.98 9.47 1.30
CA THR A 7 13.93 10.51 0.96
C THR A 7 13.54 11.83 1.63
N GLU A 8 14.21 12.92 1.39
CA GLU A 8 13.91 14.20 2.03
C GLU A 8 12.42 14.54 1.90
N ARG A 9 11.86 15.22 2.91
CA ARG A 9 10.50 15.73 2.82
C ARG A 9 10.37 16.66 1.64
N GLU A 10 9.40 16.41 0.81
CA GLU A 10 8.98 17.29 -0.26
C GLU A 10 7.67 17.98 0.10
N PHE A 11 7.15 18.78 -0.80
CA PHE A 11 5.96 19.57 -0.55
C PHE A 11 4.89 19.25 -1.59
N THR A 12 3.66 19.12 -1.13
CA THR A 12 2.49 19.02 -1.99
C THR A 12 1.69 20.32 -1.95
N ARG A 13 0.46 20.31 -2.42
CA ARG A 13 -0.45 21.47 -2.52
C ARG A 13 -0.43 22.34 -1.26
N GLY A 14 -0.34 23.65 -1.47
CA GLY A 14 -0.33 24.63 -0.39
C GLY A 14 0.94 24.62 0.46
N GLY A 15 2.03 24.04 -0.04
CA GLY A 15 3.29 23.94 0.70
C GLY A 15 3.25 22.98 1.88
N ALA A 16 2.32 22.02 1.88
CA ALA A 16 2.22 21.02 2.93
C ALA A 16 3.37 20.01 2.83
N PRO A 17 4.16 19.81 3.92
CA PRO A 17 5.20 18.77 3.95
C PRO A 17 4.56 17.39 3.75
N ALA A 18 5.15 16.60 2.84
CA ALA A 18 4.72 15.26 2.50
C ALA A 18 5.91 14.29 2.48
N ARG A 19 5.64 13.00 2.56
CA ARG A 19 6.65 11.98 2.33
C ARG A 19 6.93 11.90 0.83
N ALA A 20 8.17 11.60 0.50
CA ALA A 20 8.59 11.39 -0.87
C ALA A 20 9.60 10.24 -0.94
N PHE A 21 9.72 9.66 -2.11
CA PHE A 21 10.74 8.68 -2.41
C PHE A 21 11.34 8.96 -3.78
N ASP A 22 12.67 8.95 -3.83
CA ASP A 22 13.43 9.09 -5.06
C ASP A 22 14.41 7.93 -5.16
N LEU A 23 14.23 7.07 -6.15
CA LEU A 23 15.06 5.88 -6.34
C LEU A 23 16.53 6.23 -6.55
N ALA A 24 16.83 7.39 -7.14
CA ALA A 24 18.21 7.85 -7.33
C ALA A 24 18.91 8.22 -6.01
N LYS A 25 18.13 8.41 -4.94
CA LYS A 25 18.64 8.76 -3.58
C LYS A 25 18.45 7.60 -2.59
N ALA A 26 18.09 6.41 -3.06
CA ALA A 26 17.74 5.25 -2.20
C ALA A 26 18.96 4.56 -1.55
N ASP A 27 20.16 5.07 -1.74
CA ASP A 27 21.37 4.70 -0.97
C ASP A 27 21.37 5.25 0.46
N LYS A 28 20.45 6.17 0.75
CA LYS A 28 20.26 6.78 2.07
C LYS A 28 18.78 6.77 2.44
N GLY A 29 18.53 6.69 3.72
CA GLY A 29 17.19 6.83 4.27
C GLY A 29 17.16 7.60 5.57
N TYR A 30 16.01 8.16 5.92
CA TYR A 30 15.80 8.91 7.15
C TYR A 30 14.73 8.26 8.01
N TRP A 31 15.04 8.05 9.29
CA TRP A 31 14.07 7.55 10.25
C TRP A 31 14.19 8.28 11.59
N VAL A 32 13.12 8.88 12.03
CA VAL A 32 13.05 9.57 13.34
C VAL A 32 14.24 10.55 13.55
N GLY A 33 14.56 11.35 12.53
CA GLY A 33 15.64 12.33 12.59
C GLY A 33 17.06 11.76 12.49
N ARG A 34 17.19 10.48 12.15
CA ARG A 34 18.49 9.84 11.89
C ARG A 34 18.65 9.53 10.41
N GLU A 35 19.82 9.84 9.88
CA GLU A 35 20.24 9.39 8.57
C GLU A 35 20.84 7.99 8.68
N TYR A 36 20.41 7.10 7.80
CA TYR A 36 20.99 5.76 7.61
C TYR A 36 21.70 5.74 6.28
N GLN A 37 22.98 5.45 6.29
CA GLN A 37 23.81 5.34 5.10
C GLN A 37 24.11 3.87 4.81
N GLY A 38 24.12 3.52 3.53
CA GLY A 38 24.55 2.23 3.06
C GLY A 38 23.48 1.53 2.23
N ALA A 39 23.95 0.88 1.18
CA ALA A 39 23.09 0.13 0.22
C ALA A 39 22.46 -1.11 0.84
N MET A 40 22.88 -1.55 2.02
CA MET A 40 22.36 -2.73 2.68
C MET A 40 21.95 -2.44 4.12
N THR A 41 20.79 -2.97 4.51
CA THR A 41 20.29 -2.94 5.90
C THR A 41 20.70 -4.15 6.72
N HIS A 42 21.28 -5.17 6.07
CA HIS A 42 21.72 -6.43 6.64
C HIS A 42 23.17 -6.72 6.22
N GLU A 43 23.80 -7.69 6.87
CA GLU A 43 25.22 -8.00 6.62
C GLU A 43 25.50 -8.59 5.23
N ARG A 44 24.45 -9.08 4.52
CA ARG A 44 24.54 -9.67 3.20
C ARG A 44 23.30 -9.37 2.36
N LYS A 45 23.42 -9.63 1.07
CA LYS A 45 22.28 -9.74 0.16
C LYS A 45 21.55 -11.08 0.38
N TYR A 46 20.25 -11.03 0.19
CA TYR A 46 19.37 -12.20 0.18
C TYR A 46 18.97 -12.50 -1.27
N SER A 47 18.76 -13.78 -1.58
CA SER A 47 18.16 -14.18 -2.86
C SER A 47 16.63 -14.15 -2.79
N GLU A 48 15.99 -14.08 -3.96
CA GLU A 48 14.52 -14.20 -4.02
C GLU A 48 14.03 -15.54 -3.47
N ASP A 49 14.73 -16.63 -3.75
CA ASP A 49 14.37 -17.95 -3.26
C ASP A 49 14.40 -18.02 -1.73
N GLU A 50 15.43 -17.44 -1.08
CA GLU A 50 15.47 -17.36 0.38
C GLU A 50 14.29 -16.58 0.96
N ILE A 51 13.88 -15.48 0.31
CA ILE A 51 12.72 -14.70 0.76
C ILE A 51 11.43 -15.50 0.61
N TRP A 52 11.27 -16.23 -0.53
CA TRP A 52 10.12 -17.11 -0.71
C TRP A 52 10.10 -18.27 0.28
N GLU A 53 11.23 -18.93 0.55
CA GLU A 53 11.33 -20.02 1.53
C GLU A 53 10.95 -19.54 2.94
N ASN A 54 11.46 -18.38 3.35
CA ASN A 54 11.11 -17.77 4.64
C ASN A 54 9.62 -17.44 4.74
N PHE A 55 9.04 -16.88 3.68
CA PHE A 55 7.61 -16.62 3.63
C PHE A 55 6.78 -17.90 3.73
N ILE A 56 7.13 -18.94 2.95
CA ILE A 56 6.45 -20.23 2.96
C ILE A 56 6.49 -20.83 4.36
N TYR A 57 7.66 -20.86 4.98
CA TYR A 57 7.80 -21.35 6.35
C TYR A 57 6.90 -20.58 7.32
N PHE A 58 6.98 -19.26 7.30
CA PHE A 58 6.18 -18.40 8.19
C PHE A 58 4.69 -18.59 7.99
N ILE A 59 4.21 -18.47 6.75
CA ILE A 59 2.77 -18.47 6.50
C ILE A 59 2.11 -19.81 6.78
N LYS A 60 2.82 -20.92 6.56
CA LYS A 60 2.33 -22.27 6.87
C LYS A 60 2.19 -22.52 8.37
N GLN A 61 2.95 -21.82 9.21
CA GLN A 61 2.81 -21.89 10.66
C GLN A 61 1.70 -20.98 11.19
N VAL A 62 1.55 -19.80 10.61
CA VAL A 62 0.66 -18.75 11.15
C VAL A 62 -0.77 -18.88 10.65
N ALA A 63 -0.98 -19.30 9.40
CA ALA A 63 -2.31 -19.39 8.81
C ALA A 63 -3.27 -20.32 9.58
N PRO A 64 -2.88 -21.55 9.99
CA PRO A 64 -3.75 -22.41 10.78
C PRO A 64 -4.14 -21.81 12.13
N VAL A 65 -3.21 -21.11 12.79
CA VAL A 65 -3.48 -20.43 14.07
C VAL A 65 -4.47 -19.29 13.88
N ALA A 66 -4.34 -18.54 12.79
CA ALA A 66 -5.28 -17.48 12.46
C ALA A 66 -6.68 -18.02 12.16
N GLU A 67 -6.79 -19.16 11.49
CA GLU A 67 -8.06 -19.84 11.25
C GLU A 67 -8.71 -20.31 12.55
N GLU A 68 -7.97 -20.99 13.40
CA GLU A 68 -8.44 -21.45 14.72
C GLU A 68 -8.93 -20.28 15.58
N ALA A 69 -8.18 -19.17 15.58
CA ALA A 69 -8.51 -17.97 16.34
C ALA A 69 -9.61 -17.10 15.70
N GLY A 70 -10.05 -17.40 14.47
CA GLY A 70 -11.00 -16.56 13.73
C GLY A 70 -10.41 -15.20 13.34
N VAL A 71 -9.08 -15.07 13.24
CA VAL A 71 -8.37 -13.84 12.89
C VAL A 71 -8.04 -13.82 11.40
N ARG A 72 -8.25 -12.67 10.74
CA ARG A 72 -7.85 -12.45 9.35
C ARG A 72 -6.51 -11.73 9.27
N ILE A 73 -5.59 -12.26 8.48
CA ILE A 73 -4.28 -11.67 8.19
C ILE A 73 -4.36 -10.96 6.85
N GLY A 74 -4.31 -9.63 6.85
CA GLY A 74 -4.23 -8.81 5.64
C GLY A 74 -2.79 -8.39 5.39
N VAL A 75 -2.17 -8.92 4.34
CA VAL A 75 -0.78 -8.62 4.01
C VAL A 75 -0.69 -7.31 3.25
N HIS A 76 0.17 -6.41 3.73
CA HIS A 76 0.41 -5.09 3.15
C HIS A 76 1.49 -5.15 2.07
N PRO A 77 1.39 -4.37 0.98
CA PRO A 77 2.46 -4.27 -0.01
C PRO A 77 3.76 -3.70 0.57
N ASP A 78 4.85 -4.01 -0.10
CA ASP A 78 6.10 -3.30 0.12
C ASP A 78 5.92 -1.81 -0.20
N ASP A 79 6.50 -0.94 0.62
CA ASP A 79 6.43 0.50 0.48
C ASP A 79 7.83 1.10 0.65
N PRO A 80 8.41 1.64 -0.43
CA PRO A 80 7.95 1.60 -1.83
C PRO A 80 8.05 0.21 -2.46
N PRO A 81 7.25 -0.08 -3.51
CA PRO A 81 7.23 -1.39 -4.17
C PRO A 81 8.33 -1.52 -5.22
N VAL A 82 9.58 -1.33 -4.82
CA VAL A 82 10.75 -1.52 -5.69
C VAL A 82 11.18 -2.98 -5.71
N PRO A 83 11.86 -3.47 -6.77
CA PRO A 83 12.26 -4.88 -6.87
C PRO A 83 13.23 -5.33 -5.77
N GLU A 84 14.14 -4.47 -5.37
CA GLU A 84 15.11 -4.71 -4.28
C GLU A 84 15.30 -3.42 -3.49
N LEU A 85 15.44 -3.53 -2.18
CA LEU A 85 15.78 -2.41 -1.33
C LEU A 85 16.65 -2.87 -0.15
N GLY A 86 17.79 -2.22 0.05
CA GLY A 86 18.70 -2.55 1.15
C GLY A 86 19.27 -3.97 1.11
N GLY A 87 19.45 -4.55 -0.08
CA GLY A 87 19.95 -5.89 -0.29
C GLY A 87 18.91 -7.01 -0.10
N ILE A 88 17.63 -6.64 0.00
CA ILE A 88 16.53 -7.57 0.17
C ILE A 88 15.60 -7.49 -1.05
N PRO A 89 15.42 -8.59 -1.79
CA PRO A 89 14.43 -8.67 -2.85
C PRO A 89 13.01 -8.49 -2.32
N ARG A 90 12.21 -7.74 -3.06
CA ARG A 90 10.81 -7.46 -2.77
C ARG A 90 9.87 -8.28 -3.65
N CYS A 91 10.19 -9.56 -3.82
CA CYS A 91 9.57 -10.45 -4.79
C CYS A 91 8.15 -10.87 -4.43
N ILE A 92 7.73 -10.74 -3.16
CA ILE A 92 6.45 -11.27 -2.68
C ILE A 92 5.34 -10.22 -2.79
N PHE A 93 5.54 -9.04 -2.21
CA PHE A 93 4.50 -8.02 -2.03
C PHE A 93 4.73 -6.73 -2.82
N SER A 94 5.49 -6.79 -3.92
CA SER A 94 5.76 -5.67 -4.82
C SER A 94 5.11 -5.79 -6.19
N SER A 95 4.28 -6.81 -6.41
CA SER A 95 3.57 -7.02 -7.66
C SER A 95 2.29 -7.84 -7.49
N PHE A 96 1.42 -7.75 -8.48
CA PHE A 96 0.18 -8.56 -8.54
C PHE A 96 0.48 -10.06 -8.50
N GLU A 97 1.43 -10.54 -9.31
CA GLU A 97 1.77 -11.97 -9.38
C GLU A 97 2.43 -12.46 -8.09
N GLY A 98 3.26 -11.63 -7.44
CA GLY A 98 3.81 -11.95 -6.12
C GLY A 98 2.71 -12.17 -5.08
N TYR A 99 1.73 -11.27 -5.01
CA TYR A 99 0.56 -11.42 -4.14
C TYR A 99 -0.26 -12.67 -4.46
N LYS A 100 -0.56 -12.89 -5.74
CA LYS A 100 -1.32 -14.06 -6.17
C LYS A 100 -0.64 -15.35 -5.71
N ARG A 101 0.65 -15.50 -6.01
CA ARG A 101 1.46 -16.64 -5.58
C ARG A 101 1.48 -16.79 -4.05
N ALA A 102 1.66 -15.69 -3.32
CA ALA A 102 1.70 -15.72 -1.86
C ALA A 102 0.38 -16.21 -1.23
N LEU A 103 -0.77 -15.76 -1.75
CA LEU A 103 -2.07 -16.19 -1.27
C LEU A 103 -2.41 -17.63 -1.69
N GLU A 104 -1.97 -18.09 -2.87
CA GLU A 104 -2.06 -19.48 -3.29
C GLU A 104 -1.22 -20.40 -2.39
N ILE A 105 -0.02 -19.98 -2.01
CA ILE A 105 0.84 -20.73 -1.05
C ILE A 105 0.21 -20.77 0.34
N ALA A 106 -0.34 -19.67 0.80
CA ALA A 106 -1.00 -19.61 2.10
C ALA A 106 -2.20 -20.57 2.17
N ASP A 107 -2.95 -20.68 1.08
CA ASP A 107 -4.13 -21.56 0.91
C ASP A 107 -5.08 -21.51 2.13
N SER A 108 -5.39 -20.30 2.58
CA SER A 108 -6.18 -20.05 3.79
C SER A 108 -7.26 -19.00 3.53
N PRO A 109 -8.50 -19.22 3.96
CA PRO A 109 -9.55 -18.20 3.88
C PRO A 109 -9.21 -16.97 4.74
N ASN A 110 -8.38 -17.14 5.75
CA ASN A 110 -8.01 -16.11 6.71
C ASN A 110 -6.74 -15.33 6.33
N VAL A 111 -6.12 -15.66 5.21
CA VAL A 111 -5.01 -14.88 4.64
C VAL A 111 -5.48 -14.16 3.37
N GLY A 112 -5.29 -12.87 3.33
CA GLY A 112 -5.72 -12.00 2.24
C GLY A 112 -4.87 -10.75 2.13
N MET A 113 -5.37 -9.76 1.43
CA MET A 113 -4.66 -8.54 1.09
C MET A 113 -5.12 -7.36 1.97
N CYS A 114 -4.18 -6.64 2.51
CA CYS A 114 -4.33 -5.24 2.87
C CYS A 114 -3.87 -4.41 1.67
N LEU A 115 -4.78 -4.05 0.78
CA LEU A 115 -4.43 -3.23 -0.38
C LEU A 115 -4.05 -1.83 0.05
N CYS A 116 -2.82 -1.43 -0.14
CA CYS A 116 -2.45 -0.03 -0.11
C CYS A 116 -2.58 0.55 -1.52
N VAL A 117 -3.59 1.38 -1.74
CA VAL A 117 -3.80 2.05 -3.02
C VAL A 117 -2.60 2.91 -3.36
N GLY A 118 -2.02 3.64 -2.39
CA GLY A 118 -0.82 4.42 -2.59
C GLY A 118 0.35 3.61 -3.13
N CYS A 119 0.68 2.47 -2.51
CA CYS A 119 1.77 1.61 -3.00
C CYS A 119 1.51 1.09 -4.42
N TRP A 120 0.25 0.78 -4.75
CA TRP A 120 -0.11 0.39 -6.12
C TRP A 120 0.11 1.53 -7.11
N LEU A 121 -0.22 2.75 -6.71
CA LEU A 121 -0.01 3.95 -7.52
C LEU A 121 1.49 4.31 -7.63
N GLU A 122 2.26 4.13 -6.57
CA GLU A 122 3.73 4.29 -6.58
C GLU A 122 4.41 3.34 -7.57
N GLY A 123 4.02 2.07 -7.54
CA GLY A 123 4.59 1.07 -8.45
C GLY A 123 4.13 1.22 -9.89
N GLY A 124 2.93 1.75 -10.13
CA GLY A 124 2.39 1.95 -11.46
C GLY A 124 2.44 0.67 -12.31
N ALA A 125 3.02 0.74 -13.49
CA ALA A 125 3.13 -0.40 -14.40
C ALA A 125 3.96 -1.57 -13.85
N GLN A 126 4.86 -1.33 -12.90
CA GLN A 126 5.68 -2.38 -12.28
C GLN A 126 4.85 -3.34 -11.44
N MET A 127 3.66 -2.93 -10.98
CA MET A 127 2.76 -3.82 -10.25
C MET A 127 2.16 -4.95 -11.12
N GLY A 128 2.31 -4.87 -12.44
CA GLY A 128 1.84 -5.86 -13.41
C GLY A 128 0.36 -5.73 -13.77
N LYS A 129 -0.50 -5.36 -12.80
CA LYS A 129 -1.90 -5.00 -13.00
C LYS A 129 -2.21 -3.68 -12.31
N ASP A 130 -3.11 -2.90 -12.90
CA ASP A 130 -3.55 -1.66 -12.30
C ASP A 130 -4.38 -1.89 -11.02
N VAL A 131 -4.65 -0.81 -10.30
CA VAL A 131 -5.38 -0.86 -9.03
C VAL A 131 -6.81 -1.40 -9.21
N PHE A 132 -7.45 -1.13 -10.34
CA PHE A 132 -8.83 -1.56 -10.61
C PHE A 132 -8.91 -3.05 -10.89
N GLU A 133 -8.00 -3.57 -11.70
CA GLU A 133 -7.88 -5.00 -11.97
C GLU A 133 -7.55 -5.77 -10.68
N THR A 134 -6.69 -5.20 -9.84
CA THR A 134 -6.30 -5.77 -8.54
C THR A 134 -7.48 -5.82 -7.57
N ILE A 135 -8.22 -4.72 -7.43
CA ILE A 135 -9.44 -4.67 -6.60
C ILE A 135 -10.45 -5.71 -7.09
N ARG A 136 -10.69 -5.79 -8.39
CA ARG A 136 -11.62 -6.76 -8.95
C ARG A 136 -11.18 -8.19 -8.65
N TYR A 137 -9.93 -8.53 -8.95
CA TYR A 137 -9.43 -9.89 -8.80
C TYR A 137 -9.50 -10.39 -7.35
N PHE A 138 -8.96 -9.62 -6.40
CA PHE A 138 -8.94 -10.02 -4.99
C PHE A 138 -10.27 -9.78 -4.29
N GLY A 139 -11.04 -8.77 -4.69
CA GLY A 139 -12.36 -8.48 -4.14
C GLY A 139 -13.40 -9.55 -4.49
N GLU A 140 -13.50 -9.97 -5.75
CA GLU A 140 -14.40 -11.06 -6.18
C GLU A 140 -14.10 -12.39 -5.46
N ARG A 141 -12.85 -12.60 -5.07
CA ARG A 141 -12.39 -13.77 -4.31
C ARG A 141 -12.49 -13.62 -2.80
N LYS A 142 -13.05 -12.50 -2.32
CA LYS A 142 -13.15 -12.17 -0.89
C LYS A 142 -11.80 -12.21 -0.16
N LYS A 143 -10.73 -11.87 -0.88
CA LYS A 143 -9.35 -11.79 -0.37
C LYS A 143 -8.88 -10.37 -0.08
N LEU A 144 -9.72 -9.38 -0.28
CA LEU A 144 -9.46 -7.99 0.06
C LEU A 144 -10.03 -7.71 1.46
N PHE A 145 -9.17 -7.58 2.47
CA PHE A 145 -9.59 -7.49 3.87
C PHE A 145 -9.57 -6.07 4.43
N LYS A 146 -8.66 -5.25 3.93
CA LYS A 146 -8.40 -3.90 4.39
C LYS A 146 -7.85 -3.07 3.25
N VAL A 147 -8.13 -1.79 3.24
CA VAL A 147 -7.59 -0.87 2.22
C VAL A 147 -6.98 0.35 2.90
N HIS A 148 -5.74 0.65 2.58
CA HIS A 148 -5.11 1.95 2.82
C HIS A 148 -5.40 2.85 1.63
N PHE A 149 -6.07 3.95 1.89
CA PHE A 149 -6.64 4.81 0.86
C PHE A 149 -5.83 6.10 0.79
N ARG A 150 -4.84 6.14 -0.13
CA ARG A 150 -3.82 7.17 -0.28
C ARG A 150 -3.57 7.44 -1.76
N ASN A 151 -3.12 8.66 -2.07
CA ASN A 151 -2.78 9.08 -3.43
C ASN A 151 -1.34 9.61 -3.50
N VAL A 152 -0.75 9.63 -4.68
CA VAL A 152 0.57 10.16 -4.98
C VAL A 152 0.52 10.98 -6.27
N ASP A 153 1.50 11.85 -6.50
CA ASP A 153 1.56 12.73 -7.67
C ASP A 153 1.93 11.99 -8.96
N GLN A 154 2.75 10.94 -8.87
CA GLN A 154 3.23 10.13 -10.00
C GLN A 154 3.79 8.79 -9.51
N PRO A 155 4.01 7.80 -10.39
CA PRO A 155 4.67 6.56 -10.04
C PRO A 155 6.19 6.71 -9.96
N LEU A 156 6.86 5.65 -9.47
CA LEU A 156 8.32 5.50 -9.52
C LEU A 156 8.90 5.88 -10.90
N PRO A 157 10.15 6.41 -10.94
CA PRO A 157 11.20 6.32 -9.93
C PRO A 157 11.18 7.39 -8.83
N HIS A 158 10.35 8.40 -8.91
CA HIS A 158 10.19 9.45 -7.91
C HIS A 158 8.70 9.74 -7.70
N PHE A 159 8.27 9.83 -6.46
CA PHE A 159 6.91 10.25 -6.13
C PHE A 159 6.87 11.08 -4.84
N VAL A 160 5.82 11.89 -4.74
CA VAL A 160 5.44 12.62 -3.53
C VAL A 160 4.03 12.17 -3.13
N GLU A 161 3.85 11.84 -1.85
CA GLU A 161 2.51 11.57 -1.31
C GLU A 161 1.70 12.87 -1.27
N THR A 162 0.46 12.80 -1.77
CA THR A 162 -0.41 13.96 -1.92
C THR A 162 -1.59 13.94 -0.97
N PHE A 163 -2.34 15.02 -0.90
CA PHE A 163 -3.70 14.93 -0.37
C PHE A 163 -4.53 13.98 -1.22
N ILE A 164 -5.54 13.37 -0.59
CA ILE A 164 -6.35 12.31 -1.19
C ILE A 164 -7.02 12.72 -2.51
N ASP A 165 -7.29 14.01 -2.68
CA ASP A 165 -7.95 14.62 -3.84
C ASP A 165 -6.99 15.25 -4.86
N ASP A 166 -5.65 15.16 -4.64
CA ASP A 166 -4.65 15.95 -5.35
C ASP A 166 -3.55 15.11 -6.04
N GLY A 167 -3.69 13.80 -6.08
CA GLY A 167 -2.77 12.91 -6.79
C GLY A 167 -3.21 12.63 -8.23
N TYR A 168 -2.42 11.81 -8.93
CA TYR A 168 -2.73 11.50 -10.33
C TYR A 168 -3.91 10.54 -10.52
N MET A 169 -4.35 9.87 -9.44
CA MET A 169 -5.48 8.94 -9.48
C MET A 169 -6.79 9.61 -9.06
N ASP A 170 -7.84 9.38 -9.82
CA ASP A 170 -9.20 9.70 -9.40
C ASP A 170 -9.68 8.72 -8.32
N MET A 171 -9.64 9.14 -7.07
CA MET A 171 -10.00 8.31 -5.92
C MET A 171 -11.49 7.97 -5.84
N TYR A 172 -12.35 8.72 -6.52
CA TYR A 172 -13.75 8.32 -6.68
C TYR A 172 -13.88 7.02 -7.50
N ARG A 173 -13.11 6.88 -8.57
CA ARG A 173 -13.11 5.64 -9.38
C ARG A 173 -12.62 4.44 -8.57
N VAL A 174 -11.60 4.65 -7.74
CA VAL A 174 -11.10 3.60 -6.82
C VAL A 174 -12.19 3.18 -5.82
N MET A 175 -12.88 4.14 -5.20
CA MET A 175 -13.99 3.87 -4.28
C MET A 175 -15.13 3.11 -4.99
N LYS A 176 -15.44 3.49 -6.23
CA LYS A 176 -16.45 2.82 -7.04
C LYS A 176 -16.08 1.37 -7.35
N ALA A 177 -14.82 1.10 -7.68
CA ALA A 177 -14.32 -0.25 -7.90
C ALA A 177 -14.46 -1.13 -6.65
N MET A 178 -14.17 -0.60 -5.47
CA MET A 178 -14.39 -1.31 -4.21
C MET A 178 -15.87 -1.62 -3.96
N ARG A 179 -16.74 -0.66 -4.25
CA ARG A 179 -18.20 -0.88 -4.15
C ARG A 179 -18.71 -1.97 -5.10
N GLN A 180 -18.11 -2.06 -6.31
CA GLN A 180 -18.48 -3.06 -7.33
C GLN A 180 -18.17 -4.50 -6.93
N VAL A 181 -17.19 -4.71 -6.05
CA VAL A 181 -16.84 -6.05 -5.50
C VAL A 181 -17.43 -6.29 -4.11
N ASP A 182 -18.38 -5.44 -3.69
CA ASP A 182 -19.00 -5.48 -2.38
C ASP A 182 -17.97 -5.56 -1.23
N PHE A 183 -16.96 -4.68 -1.30
CA PHE A 183 -15.97 -4.58 -0.24
C PHE A 183 -16.64 -4.08 1.06
N ASP A 184 -16.53 -4.88 2.12
CA ASP A 184 -17.11 -4.65 3.44
C ASP A 184 -16.08 -4.50 4.55
N GLY A 185 -14.79 -4.43 4.18
CA GLY A 185 -13.69 -4.28 5.11
C GLY A 185 -13.44 -2.85 5.57
N VAL A 186 -12.28 -2.62 6.17
CA VAL A 186 -11.90 -1.33 6.74
C VAL A 186 -11.15 -0.47 5.71
N LEU A 187 -11.62 0.77 5.53
CA LEU A 187 -10.92 1.83 4.79
C LEU A 187 -10.15 2.70 5.77
N ILE A 188 -8.87 2.88 5.55
CA ILE A 188 -7.99 3.66 6.40
C ILE A 188 -7.34 4.78 5.59
N ALA A 189 -7.44 6.00 6.10
CA ALA A 189 -6.59 7.09 5.66
C ALA A 189 -5.13 6.77 6.02
N ASP A 190 -4.24 6.90 5.04
CA ASP A 190 -2.85 6.49 5.19
C ASP A 190 -1.91 7.58 4.68
N HIS A 191 -0.80 7.83 5.38
CA HIS A 191 0.22 8.82 5.07
C HIS A 191 -0.32 10.17 4.58
N ILE A 192 -0.83 10.95 5.47
CA ILE A 192 -1.49 12.21 5.13
C ILE A 192 -0.48 13.36 5.18
N PRO A 193 -0.40 14.22 4.15
CA PRO A 193 0.42 15.44 4.20
C PRO A 193 0.07 16.34 5.39
N LEU A 194 1.06 17.05 5.89
CA LEU A 194 0.94 17.87 7.10
C LEU A 194 0.25 19.21 6.78
N MET A 195 -1.07 19.21 6.72
CA MET A 195 -1.88 20.40 6.42
C MET A 195 -1.69 21.49 7.49
N ALA A 196 -1.27 22.68 7.05
CA ALA A 196 -1.03 23.85 7.91
C ALA A 196 -0.15 23.50 9.15
N ASN A 197 0.84 22.63 8.97
CA ASN A 197 1.71 22.13 10.04
C ASN A 197 0.98 21.48 11.23
N HIS A 198 -0.22 20.96 10.99
CA HIS A 198 -1.03 20.32 12.04
C HIS A 198 -1.55 18.94 11.59
N PRO A 199 -1.16 17.85 12.26
CA PRO A 199 -1.47 16.48 11.79
C PRO A 199 -2.97 16.18 11.76
N ARG A 200 -3.75 16.73 12.67
CA ARG A 200 -5.21 16.47 12.75
C ARG A 200 -6.01 17.12 11.63
N LEU A 201 -5.54 18.23 11.05
CA LEU A 201 -6.28 18.92 9.99
C LEU A 201 -6.28 18.09 8.69
N GLY A 202 -5.13 17.59 8.29
CA GLY A 202 -5.04 16.69 7.14
C GLY A 202 -5.87 15.41 7.34
N THR A 203 -5.83 14.84 8.55
CA THR A 203 -6.64 13.67 8.90
C THR A 203 -8.14 13.96 8.80
N ALA A 204 -8.61 15.06 9.38
CA ALA A 204 -10.03 15.45 9.32
C ALA A 204 -10.49 15.68 7.87
N PHE A 205 -9.68 16.36 7.06
CA PHE A 205 -9.94 16.57 5.63
C PHE A 205 -10.07 15.23 4.90
N THR A 206 -9.06 14.35 5.03
CA THR A 206 -9.04 13.06 4.35
C THR A 206 -10.22 12.18 4.73
N LEU A 207 -10.55 12.08 6.02
CA LEU A 207 -11.69 11.29 6.48
C LEU A 207 -13.03 11.87 6.00
N GLY A 208 -13.18 13.20 5.97
CA GLY A 208 -14.36 13.86 5.42
C GLY A 208 -14.54 13.56 3.94
N TYR A 209 -13.45 13.64 3.16
CA TYR A 209 -13.46 13.33 1.74
C TYR A 209 -13.79 11.85 1.48
N MET A 210 -13.15 10.92 2.20
CA MET A 210 -13.44 9.48 2.10
C MET A 210 -14.90 9.18 2.41
N LYS A 211 -15.46 9.79 3.47
CA LYS A 211 -16.86 9.62 3.83
C LYS A 211 -17.80 10.09 2.71
N ALA A 212 -17.53 11.25 2.12
CA ALA A 212 -18.31 11.76 1.00
C ALA A 212 -18.27 10.83 -0.21
N LEU A 213 -17.09 10.23 -0.51
CA LEU A 213 -16.95 9.24 -1.59
C LEU A 213 -17.77 7.99 -1.31
N VAL A 214 -17.73 7.45 -0.09
CA VAL A 214 -18.55 6.29 0.32
C VAL A 214 -20.05 6.58 0.18
N GLU A 215 -20.50 7.73 0.66
CA GLU A 215 -21.90 8.14 0.54
C GLU A 215 -22.33 8.24 -0.93
N ARG A 216 -21.50 8.83 -1.77
CA ARG A 216 -21.74 8.98 -3.20
C ARG A 216 -21.89 7.64 -3.92
N VAL A 217 -20.90 6.74 -3.78
CA VAL A 217 -20.94 5.45 -4.48
C VAL A 217 -22.09 4.57 -4.01
N ASN A 218 -22.48 4.67 -2.73
CA ASN A 218 -23.63 3.95 -2.19
C ASN A 218 -24.96 4.53 -2.69
N ALA A 219 -25.05 5.83 -2.89
CA ALA A 219 -26.23 6.45 -3.48
C ALA A 219 -26.42 6.05 -4.95
N GLU A 220 -25.34 5.99 -5.72
CA GLU A 220 -25.36 5.56 -7.13
C GLU A 220 -25.68 4.07 -7.32
N ALA A 221 -25.39 3.23 -6.33
CA ALA A 221 -25.65 1.79 -6.38
C ALA A 221 -27.10 1.41 -6.00
N LYS A 222 -27.88 2.33 -5.44
CA LYS A 222 -29.29 2.08 -5.16
C LYS A 222 -30.08 2.13 -6.46
N PRO A 223 -30.91 1.11 -6.76
CA PRO A 223 -31.85 1.22 -7.86
C PRO A 223 -32.81 2.39 -7.59
N ALA A 224 -33.11 3.15 -8.65
CA ALA A 224 -34.08 4.25 -8.60
C ALA A 224 -35.50 3.74 -8.29
#